data_7ec18d36ac1a2e65c12b6e9710bbab9a
#
_entry.id   7ec18d36ac1a2e65c12b6e9710bbab9a
#
_cell.length_a   1.000
_cell.length_b   1.000
_cell.length_c   1.000
_cell.angle_alpha   90.00
_cell.angle_beta   90.00
_cell.angle_gamma   90.00
#
_symmetry.space_group_name_H-M   'P 1'
#
loop_
_entity.id
_entity.type
_entity.pdbx_description
1 polymer ?
#
loop_
_entity_poly.entity_id
_entity_poly.type
_entity_poly.pdbx_seq_one_letter_code
_entity_poly.pdbx_strand_id
1 'polypeptide(L)'
;MANNIVFDQVSYTYNANTPFEYKALHNISLEIPANKISAIVGHTGSGKSTLLQHLNVLVRPTEGAVTIAGERVTADSKHQSLKALRKKVGVVFQFPEAQLFEETVLKDVMFGPLNFGATEAEAESIAREKLALVGLNESLYERSPFDLSGGQMRRVAIAGVLALEPEILVLDEPTAGLDPQGHFDMLEMFVGLQKEQSLTMVMVTHHMEDVVKYAEHVIVLNKGHVIRQGTPREIFEDEAWLDEFQLGLPQTLSFIKKIEEHLGVDYEVHPLSVEELVDVLIEMKEAENKDA
;
A
#
# COMPACT_ATOMS: atom_id res chain seq x y z
N MET A 1 14.94 -13.91 -9.43
CA MET A 1 13.68 -13.99 -10.15
C MET A 1 12.86 -12.79 -9.75
N ALA A 2 12.09 -12.18 -10.63
CA ALA A 2 11.31 -11.01 -10.28
C ALA A 2 10.22 -11.41 -9.24
N ASN A 3 10.05 -10.60 -8.19
CA ASN A 3 9.06 -10.83 -7.12
C ASN A 3 7.68 -10.30 -7.54
N ASN A 4 7.26 -10.62 -8.77
CA ASN A 4 5.93 -10.29 -9.27
C ASN A 4 4.88 -11.05 -8.47
N ILE A 5 3.73 -10.41 -8.30
CA ILE A 5 2.54 -11.06 -7.76
C ILE A 5 1.55 -11.21 -8.90
N VAL A 6 1.06 -12.43 -9.11
CA VAL A 6 0.12 -12.73 -10.20
C VAL A 6 -1.14 -13.36 -9.65
N PHE A 7 -2.28 -12.74 -9.92
CA PHE A 7 -3.60 -13.32 -9.70
C PHE A 7 -4.08 -13.93 -11.02
N ASP A 8 -4.43 -15.21 -10.99
CA ASP A 8 -4.87 -15.99 -12.15
C ASP A 8 -6.30 -16.48 -11.88
N GLN A 9 -7.30 -15.76 -12.42
CA GLN A 9 -8.72 -16.02 -12.32
C GLN A 9 -9.21 -16.24 -10.88
N VAL A 10 -8.73 -15.41 -9.95
CA VAL A 10 -9.01 -15.54 -8.53
C VAL A 10 -10.43 -15.11 -8.20
N SER A 11 -11.19 -16.02 -7.62
CA SER A 11 -12.43 -15.69 -6.91
C SER A 11 -12.30 -16.01 -5.42
N TYR A 12 -12.98 -15.24 -4.58
CA TYR A 12 -13.03 -15.51 -3.16
C TYR A 12 -14.42 -15.30 -2.58
N THR A 13 -14.90 -16.32 -1.87
CA THR A 13 -16.21 -16.33 -1.25
C THR A 13 -16.07 -16.55 0.25
N TYR A 14 -16.51 -15.59 1.05
CA TYR A 14 -16.63 -15.74 2.51
C TYR A 14 -17.79 -16.66 2.83
N ASN A 15 -17.64 -17.50 3.88
CA ASN A 15 -18.68 -18.38 4.40
C ASN A 15 -19.38 -19.21 3.30
N ALA A 16 -18.62 -19.72 2.34
CA ALA A 16 -19.15 -20.53 1.24
C ALA A 16 -20.05 -21.67 1.76
N ASN A 17 -21.12 -21.96 1.04
CA ASN A 17 -22.15 -22.96 1.37
C ASN A 17 -22.92 -22.67 2.68
N THR A 18 -22.98 -21.42 3.14
CA THR A 18 -23.81 -21.01 4.28
C THR A 18 -24.82 -19.92 3.86
N PRO A 19 -25.88 -19.66 4.66
CA PRO A 19 -26.80 -18.56 4.40
C PRO A 19 -26.15 -17.17 4.41
N PHE A 20 -24.93 -17.03 4.90
CA PHE A 20 -24.14 -15.79 4.98
C PHE A 20 -23.02 -15.75 3.92
N GLU A 21 -23.18 -16.50 2.84
CA GLU A 21 -22.25 -16.52 1.73
C GLU A 21 -22.15 -15.13 1.07
N TYR A 22 -20.91 -14.67 0.90
CA TYR A 22 -20.61 -13.41 0.22
C TYR A 22 -19.39 -13.54 -0.66
N LYS A 23 -19.57 -13.41 -1.98
CA LYS A 23 -18.46 -13.41 -2.94
C LYS A 23 -17.83 -12.03 -3.00
N ALA A 24 -16.60 -11.92 -2.50
CA ALA A 24 -15.88 -10.64 -2.33
C ALA A 24 -14.95 -10.33 -3.51
N LEU A 25 -14.43 -11.34 -4.22
CA LEU A 25 -13.62 -11.19 -5.43
C LEU A 25 -14.19 -12.05 -6.54
N HIS A 26 -14.24 -11.49 -7.75
CA HIS A 26 -14.84 -12.09 -8.92
C HIS A 26 -13.84 -12.22 -10.07
N ASN A 27 -13.28 -13.41 -10.25
CA ASN A 27 -12.42 -13.75 -11.38
C ASN A 27 -11.30 -12.71 -11.63
N ILE A 28 -10.59 -12.34 -10.57
CA ILE A 28 -9.50 -11.36 -10.63
C ILE A 28 -8.33 -11.95 -11.40
N SER A 29 -7.91 -11.26 -12.46
CA SER A 29 -6.68 -11.52 -13.19
C SER A 29 -5.89 -10.23 -13.28
N LEU A 30 -4.74 -10.19 -12.59
CA LEU A 30 -3.86 -9.01 -12.55
C LEU A 30 -2.42 -9.43 -12.26
N GLU A 31 -1.49 -8.57 -12.64
CA GLU A 31 -0.08 -8.68 -12.27
C GLU A 31 0.35 -7.40 -11.54
N ILE A 32 0.98 -7.58 -10.38
CA ILE A 32 1.62 -6.50 -9.64
C ILE A 32 3.11 -6.57 -9.93
N PRO A 33 3.70 -5.52 -10.56
CA PRO A 33 5.09 -5.55 -10.98
C PRO A 33 6.05 -5.59 -9.78
N ALA A 34 7.15 -6.36 -9.93
CA ALA A 34 8.20 -6.42 -8.93
C ALA A 34 8.97 -5.10 -8.80
N ASN A 35 9.52 -4.86 -7.60
CA ASN A 35 10.42 -3.76 -7.30
C ASN A 35 9.83 -2.37 -7.60
N LYS A 36 8.51 -2.27 -7.58
CA LYS A 36 7.74 -1.04 -7.80
C LYS A 36 6.78 -0.80 -6.67
N ILE A 37 6.31 0.44 -6.58
CA ILE A 37 5.21 0.82 -5.71
C ILE A 37 3.92 0.73 -6.54
N SER A 38 3.04 -0.20 -6.15
CA SER A 38 1.71 -0.34 -6.73
C SER A 38 0.65 0.15 -5.74
N ALA A 39 -0.27 1.01 -6.19
CA ALA A 39 -1.40 1.45 -5.40
C ALA A 39 -2.67 0.67 -5.76
N ILE A 40 -3.43 0.27 -4.74
CA ILE A 40 -4.76 -0.31 -4.90
C ILE A 40 -5.78 0.69 -4.39
N VAL A 41 -6.65 1.15 -5.28
CA VAL A 41 -7.67 2.15 -4.99
C VAL A 41 -9.08 1.61 -5.25
N GLY A 42 -10.09 2.26 -4.69
CA GLY A 42 -11.50 1.91 -4.85
C GLY A 42 -12.29 2.18 -3.58
N HIS A 43 -13.62 2.18 -3.68
CA HIS A 43 -14.49 2.48 -2.54
C HIS A 43 -14.43 1.43 -1.42
N THR A 44 -14.96 1.80 -0.26
CA THR A 44 -15.20 0.83 0.83
C THR A 44 -16.08 -0.32 0.31
N GLY A 45 -15.70 -1.56 0.62
CA GLY A 45 -16.38 -2.74 0.13
C GLY A 45 -16.05 -3.15 -1.31
N SER A 46 -15.11 -2.50 -2.00
CA SER A 46 -14.70 -2.90 -3.35
C SER A 46 -13.87 -4.19 -3.42
N GLY A 47 -13.42 -4.74 -2.27
CA GLY A 47 -12.62 -5.96 -2.21
C GLY A 47 -11.15 -5.77 -1.90
N LYS A 48 -10.67 -4.53 -1.66
CA LYS A 48 -9.24 -4.21 -1.40
C LYS A 48 -8.65 -5.04 -0.27
N SER A 49 -9.27 -5.02 0.91
CA SER A 49 -8.76 -5.79 2.08
C SER A 49 -8.76 -7.30 1.81
N THR A 50 -9.74 -7.81 1.07
CA THR A 50 -9.76 -9.22 0.66
C THR A 50 -8.61 -9.52 -0.29
N LEU A 51 -8.32 -8.64 -1.25
CA LEU A 51 -7.17 -8.78 -2.15
C LEU A 51 -5.86 -8.79 -1.36
N LEU A 52 -5.69 -7.84 -0.41
CA LEU A 52 -4.50 -7.78 0.45
C LEU A 52 -4.30 -9.05 1.28
N GLN A 53 -5.39 -9.61 1.81
CA GLN A 53 -5.34 -10.85 2.60
C GLN A 53 -4.85 -12.06 1.79
N HIS A 54 -4.96 -12.03 0.46
CA HIS A 54 -4.36 -13.05 -0.39
C HIS A 54 -2.84 -12.89 -0.48
N LEU A 55 -2.30 -11.66 -0.42
CA LEU A 55 -0.87 -11.40 -0.59
C LEU A 55 -0.01 -12.04 0.51
N ASN A 56 -0.48 -12.02 1.76
CA ASN A 56 0.21 -12.70 2.87
C ASN A 56 -0.41 -14.05 3.25
N VAL A 57 -1.30 -14.54 2.40
CA VAL A 57 -1.98 -15.83 2.54
C VAL A 57 -2.72 -15.98 3.89
N LEU A 58 -3.34 -14.89 4.36
CA LEU A 58 -4.35 -14.96 5.44
C LEU A 58 -5.60 -15.67 4.94
N VAL A 59 -5.98 -15.42 3.69
CA VAL A 59 -7.01 -16.20 2.99
C VAL A 59 -6.41 -16.85 1.74
N ARG A 60 -7.04 -17.93 1.29
CA ARG A 60 -6.68 -18.61 0.04
C ARG A 60 -7.82 -18.44 -0.96
N PRO A 61 -7.53 -18.35 -2.25
CA PRO A 61 -8.58 -18.26 -3.26
C PRO A 61 -9.56 -19.43 -3.14
N THR A 62 -10.84 -19.20 -3.36
CA THR A 62 -11.82 -20.28 -3.50
C THR A 62 -11.76 -20.90 -4.89
N GLU A 63 -11.38 -20.09 -5.90
CA GLU A 63 -11.16 -20.50 -7.28
C GLU A 63 -9.94 -19.76 -7.82
N GLY A 64 -9.24 -20.35 -8.80
CA GLY A 64 -8.05 -19.78 -9.38
C GLY A 64 -6.80 -19.96 -8.52
N ALA A 65 -5.79 -19.10 -8.72
CA ALA A 65 -4.53 -19.15 -8.00
C ALA A 65 -3.87 -17.78 -7.87
N VAL A 66 -3.11 -17.58 -6.79
CA VAL A 66 -2.20 -16.43 -6.63
C VAL A 66 -0.77 -16.94 -6.61
N THR A 67 0.09 -16.34 -7.42
CA THR A 67 1.54 -16.59 -7.36
C THR A 67 2.20 -15.41 -6.66
N ILE A 68 2.96 -15.66 -5.59
CA ILE A 68 3.59 -14.65 -4.73
C ILE A 68 5.02 -15.09 -4.48
N ALA A 69 6.00 -14.25 -4.79
CA ALA A 69 7.43 -14.57 -4.65
C ALA A 69 7.79 -15.95 -5.25
N GLY A 70 7.19 -16.31 -6.39
CA GLY A 70 7.37 -17.58 -7.09
C GLY A 70 6.58 -18.77 -6.54
N GLU A 71 5.86 -18.62 -5.43
CA GLU A 71 5.05 -19.66 -4.81
C GLU A 71 3.58 -19.57 -5.27
N ARG A 72 3.06 -20.65 -5.86
CA ARG A 72 1.65 -20.73 -6.32
C ARG A 72 0.73 -21.19 -5.19
N VAL A 73 -0.26 -20.38 -4.86
CA VAL A 73 -1.25 -20.60 -3.80
C VAL A 73 -2.63 -20.83 -4.42
N THR A 74 -3.26 -21.94 -4.07
CA THR A 74 -4.62 -22.33 -4.48
C THR A 74 -5.47 -22.68 -3.26
N ALA A 75 -6.75 -23.01 -3.46
CA ALA A 75 -7.64 -23.47 -2.40
C ALA A 75 -7.05 -24.66 -1.62
N ASP A 76 -6.35 -25.58 -2.30
CA ASP A 76 -5.82 -26.83 -1.73
C ASP A 76 -4.42 -26.69 -1.13
N SER A 77 -3.80 -25.49 -1.18
CA SER A 77 -2.46 -25.27 -0.64
C SER A 77 -2.36 -25.58 0.85
N LYS A 78 -1.34 -26.34 1.27
CA LYS A 78 -1.19 -26.78 2.67
C LYS A 78 -0.62 -25.66 3.55
N HIS A 79 -1.10 -25.55 4.78
CA HIS A 79 -0.65 -24.52 5.74
C HIS A 79 0.86 -24.52 6.02
N GLN A 80 1.51 -25.68 6.03
CA GLN A 80 2.94 -25.81 6.34
C GLN A 80 3.85 -25.14 5.31
N SER A 81 3.45 -25.13 4.04
CA SER A 81 4.21 -24.45 2.97
C SER A 81 4.10 -22.92 3.02
N LEU A 82 3.09 -22.40 3.73
CA LEU A 82 2.77 -20.97 3.75
C LEU A 82 3.56 -20.18 4.80
N LYS A 83 4.21 -20.85 5.79
CA LYS A 83 5.01 -20.15 6.81
C LYS A 83 6.21 -19.43 6.18
N ALA A 84 6.93 -20.10 5.28
CA ALA A 84 8.06 -19.51 4.58
C ALA A 84 7.62 -18.34 3.69
N LEU A 85 6.48 -18.46 3.01
CA LEU A 85 5.92 -17.39 2.20
C LEU A 85 5.53 -16.17 3.03
N ARG A 86 4.92 -16.37 4.20
CA ARG A 86 4.58 -15.27 5.13
C ARG A 86 5.77 -14.50 5.65
N LYS A 87 6.96 -15.13 5.74
CA LYS A 87 8.21 -14.42 6.05
C LYS A 87 8.58 -13.42 4.94
N LYS A 88 8.33 -13.79 3.68
CA LYS A 88 8.66 -12.97 2.51
C LYS A 88 7.70 -11.81 2.29
N VAL A 89 6.51 -11.84 2.91
CA VAL A 89 5.47 -10.81 2.74
C VAL A 89 5.17 -10.14 4.07
N GLY A 90 5.76 -8.99 4.28
CA GLY A 90 5.44 -8.12 5.41
C GLY A 90 4.12 -7.38 5.18
N VAL A 91 3.28 -7.28 6.20
CA VAL A 91 2.03 -6.53 6.13
C VAL A 91 1.96 -5.54 7.27
N VAL A 92 1.83 -4.27 6.91
CA VAL A 92 1.52 -3.19 7.84
C VAL A 92 0.02 -2.92 7.72
N PHE A 93 -0.75 -3.34 8.72
CA PHE A 93 -2.20 -3.12 8.77
C PHE A 93 -2.54 -1.69 9.17
N GLN A 94 -3.77 -1.29 8.94
CA GLN A 94 -4.32 -0.05 9.49
C GLN A 94 -4.22 -0.08 11.03
N PHE A 95 -3.67 0.97 11.63
CA PHE A 95 -3.36 1.04 13.07
C PHE A 95 -2.45 -0.10 13.58
N PRO A 96 -1.24 -0.27 13.01
CA PRO A 96 -0.36 -1.38 13.34
C PRO A 96 0.09 -1.37 14.80
N GLU A 97 0.06 -0.22 15.47
CA GLU A 97 0.34 -0.03 16.89
C GLU A 97 -0.59 -0.85 17.81
N ALA A 98 -1.78 -1.21 17.35
CA ALA A 98 -2.70 -2.08 18.11
C ALA A 98 -2.21 -3.55 18.19
N GLN A 99 -1.16 -3.91 17.46
CA GLN A 99 -0.59 -5.25 17.45
C GLN A 99 0.59 -5.43 18.43
N LEU A 100 1.02 -4.37 19.08
CA LEU A 100 2.09 -4.42 20.10
C LEU A 100 1.59 -5.11 21.37
N PHE A 101 2.41 -6.00 21.95
CA PHE A 101 1.98 -6.82 23.10
C PHE A 101 3.10 -7.17 24.08
N GLU A 102 4.38 -6.98 23.71
CA GLU A 102 5.52 -7.36 24.54
C GLU A 102 5.81 -6.34 25.67
N GLU A 103 6.61 -6.74 26.64
CA GLU A 103 6.99 -5.92 27.80
C GLU A 103 7.87 -4.72 27.40
N THR A 104 8.73 -4.89 26.38
CA THR A 104 9.63 -3.84 25.89
C THR A 104 9.57 -3.72 24.38
N VAL A 105 9.85 -2.51 23.87
CA VAL A 105 9.98 -2.20 22.45
C VAL A 105 10.91 -3.18 21.75
N LEU A 106 12.09 -3.43 22.35
CA LEU A 106 13.10 -4.33 21.77
C LEU A 106 12.55 -5.75 21.64
N LYS A 107 11.91 -6.29 22.68
CA LYS A 107 11.32 -7.64 22.67
C LYS A 107 10.22 -7.78 21.64
N ASP A 108 9.39 -6.73 21.45
CA ASP A 108 8.30 -6.74 20.47
C ASP A 108 8.84 -6.92 19.04
N VAL A 109 9.91 -6.20 18.70
CA VAL A 109 10.56 -6.32 17.39
C VAL A 109 11.35 -7.63 17.25
N MET A 110 11.93 -8.16 18.32
CA MET A 110 12.62 -9.47 18.33
C MET A 110 11.68 -10.65 18.12
N PHE A 111 10.40 -10.51 18.45
CA PHE A 111 9.41 -11.59 18.41
C PHE A 111 9.33 -12.31 17.05
N GLY A 112 9.29 -11.53 15.97
CA GLY A 112 9.26 -12.07 14.60
C GLY A 112 10.48 -12.95 14.28
N PRO A 113 11.70 -12.42 14.32
CA PRO A 113 12.94 -13.17 14.09
C PRO A 113 13.07 -14.44 14.95
N LEU A 114 12.76 -14.37 16.23
CA LEU A 114 12.79 -15.53 17.14
C LEU A 114 11.83 -16.64 16.68
N ASN A 115 10.61 -16.30 16.28
CA ASN A 115 9.63 -17.25 15.77
C ASN A 115 10.04 -17.92 14.45
N PHE A 116 10.92 -17.27 13.68
CA PHE A 116 11.50 -17.83 12.47
C PHE A 116 12.87 -18.48 12.67
N GLY A 117 13.30 -18.66 13.93
CA GLY A 117 14.43 -19.49 14.30
C GLY A 117 15.75 -18.76 14.46
N ALA A 118 15.77 -17.42 14.50
CA ALA A 118 16.96 -16.66 14.88
C ALA A 118 17.31 -16.93 16.35
N THR A 119 18.59 -16.87 16.67
CA THR A 119 19.06 -16.86 18.06
C THR A 119 18.70 -15.52 18.71
N GLU A 120 18.71 -15.47 20.05
CA GLU A 120 18.41 -14.24 20.78
C GLU A 120 19.34 -13.07 20.38
N ALA A 121 20.64 -13.35 20.24
CA ALA A 121 21.63 -12.35 19.84
C ALA A 121 21.40 -11.84 18.40
N GLU A 122 21.04 -12.73 17.46
CA GLU A 122 20.69 -12.35 16.09
C GLU A 122 19.41 -11.52 16.07
N ALA A 123 18.36 -11.96 16.79
CA ALA A 123 17.09 -11.24 16.87
C ALA A 123 17.26 -9.85 17.49
N GLU A 124 18.09 -9.72 18.54
CA GLU A 124 18.40 -8.41 19.14
C GLU A 124 19.14 -7.50 18.14
N SER A 125 20.14 -8.02 17.44
CA SER A 125 20.87 -7.24 16.43
C SER A 125 19.94 -6.73 15.33
N ILE A 126 19.09 -7.61 14.79
CA ILE A 126 18.09 -7.24 13.78
C ILE A 126 17.12 -6.18 14.33
N ALA A 127 16.59 -6.40 15.54
CA ALA A 127 15.64 -5.49 16.14
C ALA A 127 16.22 -4.08 16.34
N ARG A 128 17.46 -3.97 16.85
CA ARG A 128 18.13 -2.67 17.01
C ARG A 128 18.34 -1.97 15.68
N GLU A 129 18.74 -2.70 14.62
CA GLU A 129 18.88 -2.17 13.28
C GLU A 129 17.55 -1.62 12.75
N LYS A 130 16.45 -2.39 12.84
CA LYS A 130 15.15 -1.96 12.29
C LYS A 130 14.52 -0.85 13.12
N LEU A 131 14.72 -0.82 14.44
CA LEU A 131 14.28 0.30 15.28
C LEU A 131 15.01 1.61 14.93
N ALA A 132 16.34 1.53 14.69
CA ALA A 132 17.10 2.68 14.20
C ALA A 132 16.63 3.13 12.81
N LEU A 133 16.35 2.18 11.90
CA LEU A 133 15.87 2.42 10.55
C LEU A 133 14.54 3.21 10.51
N VAL A 134 13.62 2.89 11.42
CA VAL A 134 12.36 3.64 11.54
C VAL A 134 12.50 4.94 12.36
N GLY A 135 13.73 5.31 12.75
CA GLY A 135 14.04 6.56 13.45
C GLY A 135 13.61 6.58 14.92
N LEU A 136 13.56 5.43 15.59
CA LEU A 136 13.29 5.38 17.03
C LEU A 136 14.57 5.55 17.84
N ASN A 137 14.53 6.41 18.86
CA ASN A 137 15.68 6.66 19.74
C ASN A 137 15.99 5.44 20.61
N GLU A 138 17.29 5.06 20.72
CA GLU A 138 17.73 3.89 21.47
C GLU A 138 17.33 3.92 22.96
N SER A 139 17.21 5.11 23.55
CA SER A 139 16.74 5.27 24.95
C SER A 139 15.32 4.74 25.21
N LEU A 140 14.57 4.42 24.13
CA LEU A 140 13.21 3.90 24.22
C LEU A 140 13.14 2.37 24.11
N TYR A 141 14.21 1.69 23.74
CA TYR A 141 14.20 0.26 23.41
C TYR A 141 13.81 -0.63 24.59
N GLU A 142 14.22 -0.25 25.80
CA GLU A 142 13.89 -0.99 27.03
C GLU A 142 12.60 -0.50 27.71
N ARG A 143 11.89 0.48 27.12
CA ARG A 143 10.61 0.93 27.64
C ARG A 143 9.47 0.03 27.17
N SER A 144 8.36 0.06 27.92
CA SER A 144 7.12 -0.53 27.45
C SER A 144 6.64 0.19 26.19
N PRO A 145 6.19 -0.54 25.14
CA PRO A 145 5.57 0.09 23.97
C PRO A 145 4.40 1.02 24.33
N PHE A 146 3.67 0.67 25.40
CA PHE A 146 2.48 1.41 25.84
C PHE A 146 2.79 2.75 26.53
N ASP A 147 4.06 3.01 26.85
CA ASP A 147 4.54 4.30 27.37
C ASP A 147 4.96 5.27 26.26
N LEU A 148 4.85 4.87 25.00
CA LEU A 148 5.23 5.63 23.83
C LEU A 148 4.08 6.48 23.28
N SER A 149 4.40 7.52 22.50
CA SER A 149 3.40 8.21 21.69
C SER A 149 2.85 7.31 20.58
N GLY A 150 1.63 7.58 20.08
CA GLY A 150 1.02 6.80 19.01
C GLY A 150 1.91 6.65 17.76
N GLY A 151 2.58 7.76 17.36
CA GLY A 151 3.53 7.71 16.24
C GLY A 151 4.77 6.87 16.51
N GLN A 152 5.27 6.87 17.77
CA GLN A 152 6.38 6.00 18.17
C GLN A 152 5.95 4.54 18.21
N MET A 153 4.79 4.21 18.78
CA MET A 153 4.22 2.86 18.75
C MET A 153 4.07 2.33 17.33
N ARG A 154 3.58 3.16 16.40
CA ARG A 154 3.46 2.80 14.98
C ARG A 154 4.81 2.45 14.37
N ARG A 155 5.86 3.24 14.63
CA ARG A 155 7.22 2.95 14.18
C ARG A 155 7.74 1.63 14.73
N VAL A 156 7.47 1.31 15.99
CA VAL A 156 7.83 0.01 16.59
C VAL A 156 7.15 -1.14 15.85
N ALA A 157 5.84 -1.05 15.61
CA ALA A 157 5.10 -2.09 14.89
C ALA A 157 5.63 -2.29 13.45
N ILE A 158 5.96 -1.20 12.76
CA ILE A 158 6.59 -1.26 11.44
C ILE A 158 7.97 -1.92 11.51
N ALA A 159 8.79 -1.57 12.52
CA ALA A 159 10.10 -2.22 12.73
C ALA A 159 9.94 -3.73 12.92
N GLY A 160 8.91 -4.19 13.65
CA GLY A 160 8.59 -5.60 13.82
C GLY A 160 8.27 -6.32 12.50
N VAL A 161 7.57 -5.67 11.59
CA VAL A 161 7.32 -6.20 10.24
C VAL A 161 8.62 -6.26 9.42
N LEU A 162 9.42 -5.19 9.45
CA LEU A 162 10.68 -5.10 8.72
C LEU A 162 11.77 -6.05 9.27
N ALA A 163 11.68 -6.46 10.54
CA ALA A 163 12.59 -7.40 11.15
C ALA A 163 12.57 -8.81 10.54
N LEU A 164 11.51 -9.13 9.78
CA LEU A 164 11.44 -10.36 8.99
C LEU A 164 12.15 -10.27 7.64
N GLU A 165 12.65 -9.09 7.26
CA GLU A 165 13.32 -8.82 5.98
C GLU A 165 12.46 -9.28 4.78
N PRO A 166 11.25 -8.75 4.64
CA PRO A 166 10.34 -9.17 3.58
C PRO A 166 10.85 -8.76 2.20
N GLU A 167 10.52 -9.55 1.18
CA GLU A 167 10.73 -9.23 -0.24
C GLU A 167 9.58 -8.37 -0.80
N ILE A 168 8.40 -8.49 -0.19
CA ILE A 168 7.17 -7.79 -0.56
C ILE A 168 6.63 -7.10 0.69
N LEU A 169 6.32 -5.81 0.59
CA LEU A 169 5.73 -5.03 1.67
C LEU A 169 4.33 -4.56 1.28
N VAL A 170 3.35 -4.97 2.05
CA VAL A 170 1.94 -4.60 1.88
C VAL A 170 1.56 -3.58 2.94
N LEU A 171 1.01 -2.44 2.53
CA LEU A 171 0.64 -1.32 3.36
C LEU A 171 -0.88 -1.08 3.25
N ASP A 172 -1.61 -1.31 4.33
CA ASP A 172 -3.06 -1.06 4.37
C ASP A 172 -3.33 0.26 5.11
N GLU A 173 -3.52 1.34 4.37
CA GLU A 173 -3.71 2.70 4.88
C GLU A 173 -2.65 3.11 5.93
N PRO A 174 -1.35 3.06 5.59
CA PRO A 174 -0.28 3.14 6.59
C PRO A 174 -0.19 4.49 7.31
N THR A 175 -0.82 5.53 6.77
CA THR A 175 -0.81 6.90 7.31
C THR A 175 -2.12 7.32 7.97
N ALA A 176 -3.09 6.40 8.08
CA ALA A 176 -4.39 6.70 8.68
C ALA A 176 -4.24 7.25 10.11
N GLY A 177 -4.88 8.39 10.38
CA GLY A 177 -4.89 9.05 11.69
C GLY A 177 -3.60 9.79 12.07
N LEU A 178 -2.63 9.93 11.16
CA LEU A 178 -1.47 10.80 11.35
C LEU A 178 -1.79 12.26 10.98
N ASP A 179 -1.07 13.19 11.58
CA ASP A 179 -1.06 14.58 11.14
C ASP A 179 -0.34 14.72 9.78
N PRO A 180 -0.45 15.86 9.08
CA PRO A 180 0.15 16.03 7.76
C PRO A 180 1.65 15.78 7.70
N GLN A 181 2.40 16.18 8.74
CA GLN A 181 3.85 15.95 8.78
C GLN A 181 4.17 14.47 9.01
N GLY A 182 3.49 13.82 9.96
CA GLY A 182 3.64 12.39 10.21
C GLY A 182 3.24 11.53 9.01
N HIS A 183 2.21 11.94 8.27
CA HIS A 183 1.81 11.31 7.01
C HIS A 183 2.96 11.36 5.97
N PHE A 184 3.48 12.56 5.73
CA PHE A 184 4.59 12.77 4.80
C PHE A 184 5.84 11.96 5.21
N ASP A 185 6.28 12.10 6.46
CA ASP A 185 7.49 11.43 6.97
C ASP A 185 7.37 9.90 6.88
N MET A 186 6.18 9.36 7.11
CA MET A 186 5.91 7.92 7.03
C MET A 186 6.01 7.41 5.59
N LEU A 187 5.42 8.11 4.62
CA LEU A 187 5.50 7.71 3.21
C LEU A 187 6.91 7.85 2.67
N GLU A 188 7.63 8.94 2.97
CA GLU A 188 9.03 9.10 2.56
C GLU A 188 9.93 7.98 3.13
N MET A 189 9.69 7.55 4.38
CA MET A 189 10.37 6.40 4.97
C MET A 189 10.12 5.12 4.15
N PHE A 190 8.87 4.80 3.81
CA PHE A 190 8.55 3.62 3.01
C PHE A 190 9.13 3.68 1.59
N VAL A 191 9.07 4.84 0.95
CA VAL A 191 9.65 5.07 -0.39
C VAL A 191 11.17 4.92 -0.35
N GLY A 192 11.83 5.46 0.68
CA GLY A 192 13.26 5.26 0.92
C GLY A 192 13.62 3.78 1.03
N LEU A 193 12.90 3.03 1.86
CA LEU A 193 13.07 1.59 2.02
C LEU A 193 12.87 0.82 0.72
N GLN A 194 11.83 1.17 -0.04
CA GLN A 194 11.56 0.54 -1.33
C GLN A 194 12.73 0.71 -2.30
N LYS A 195 13.29 1.92 -2.39
CA LYS A 195 14.43 2.23 -3.28
C LYS A 195 15.71 1.54 -2.85
N GLU A 196 16.03 1.58 -1.54
CA GLU A 196 17.28 1.03 -1.00
C GLU A 196 17.31 -0.50 -1.10
N GLN A 197 16.18 -1.16 -0.85
CA GLN A 197 16.09 -2.63 -0.78
C GLN A 197 15.45 -3.25 -2.03
N SER A 198 15.03 -2.45 -3.02
CA SER A 198 14.31 -2.90 -4.21
C SER A 198 13.09 -3.75 -3.85
N LEU A 199 12.32 -3.33 -2.84
CA LEU A 199 11.11 -4.03 -2.39
C LEU A 199 10.00 -3.94 -3.45
N THR A 200 9.20 -5.01 -3.57
CA THR A 200 7.88 -4.89 -4.19
C THR A 200 6.93 -4.34 -3.14
N MET A 201 6.33 -3.18 -3.40
CA MET A 201 5.46 -2.51 -2.44
C MET A 201 4.03 -2.42 -2.98
N VAL A 202 3.06 -2.80 -2.15
CA VAL A 202 1.64 -2.68 -2.47
C VAL A 202 0.97 -1.82 -1.40
N MET A 203 0.45 -0.67 -1.79
CA MET A 203 -0.17 0.30 -0.89
C MET A 203 -1.68 0.41 -1.18
N VAL A 204 -2.51 0.21 -0.18
CA VAL A 204 -3.92 0.62 -0.22
C VAL A 204 -4.00 2.02 0.37
N THR A 205 -4.60 2.93 -0.36
CA THR A 205 -4.86 4.29 0.09
C THR A 205 -6.12 4.85 -0.58
N HIS A 206 -6.73 5.82 0.07
CA HIS A 206 -7.80 6.65 -0.48
C HIS A 206 -7.33 8.09 -0.78
N HIS A 207 -6.04 8.38 -0.54
CA HIS A 207 -5.41 9.67 -0.85
C HIS A 207 -4.83 9.64 -2.27
N MET A 208 -5.51 10.31 -3.21
CA MET A 208 -5.09 10.28 -4.62
C MET A 208 -3.78 11.03 -4.85
N GLU A 209 -3.44 12.00 -4.01
CA GLU A 209 -2.14 12.68 -4.00
C GLU A 209 -0.99 11.69 -3.76
N ASP A 210 -1.17 10.75 -2.83
CA ASP A 210 -0.15 9.73 -2.55
C ASP A 210 0.01 8.78 -3.74
N VAL A 211 -1.13 8.44 -4.38
CA VAL A 211 -1.11 7.59 -5.58
C VAL A 211 -0.34 8.26 -6.71
N VAL A 212 -0.64 9.51 -7.00
CA VAL A 212 0.04 10.26 -8.07
C VAL A 212 1.53 10.44 -7.77
N LYS A 213 1.86 10.76 -6.51
CA LYS A 213 3.24 11.10 -6.13
C LYS A 213 4.15 9.88 -6.04
N TYR A 214 3.64 8.76 -5.55
CA TYR A 214 4.49 7.64 -5.15
C TYR A 214 4.27 6.36 -5.96
N ALA A 215 3.07 6.13 -6.51
CA ALA A 215 2.81 4.90 -7.23
C ALA A 215 3.36 4.94 -8.68
N GLU A 216 3.87 3.81 -9.11
CA GLU A 216 4.26 3.56 -10.51
C GLU A 216 3.22 2.73 -11.26
N HIS A 217 2.36 2.05 -10.51
CA HIS A 217 1.28 1.22 -11.02
C HIS A 217 0.06 1.36 -10.13
N VAL A 218 -1.12 1.49 -10.73
CA VAL A 218 -2.40 1.65 -10.02
C VAL A 218 -3.36 0.55 -10.43
N ILE A 219 -4.04 -0.03 -9.46
CA ILE A 219 -5.08 -1.03 -9.65
C ILE A 219 -6.37 -0.48 -9.06
N VAL A 220 -7.40 -0.38 -9.87
CA VAL A 220 -8.71 0.13 -9.46
C VAL A 220 -9.68 -1.02 -9.28
N LEU A 221 -10.19 -1.16 -8.04
CA LEU A 221 -11.16 -2.18 -7.67
C LEU A 221 -12.55 -1.57 -7.50
N ASN A 222 -13.55 -2.23 -8.06
CA ASN A 222 -14.96 -1.91 -7.82
C ASN A 222 -15.78 -3.21 -7.70
N LYS A 223 -16.54 -3.34 -6.62
CA LYS A 223 -17.45 -4.48 -6.37
C LYS A 223 -16.81 -5.86 -6.63
N GLY A 224 -15.58 -6.03 -6.17
CA GLY A 224 -14.84 -7.29 -6.30
C GLY A 224 -14.23 -7.56 -7.69
N HIS A 225 -14.22 -6.58 -8.59
CA HIS A 225 -13.61 -6.65 -9.91
C HIS A 225 -12.46 -5.66 -10.04
N VAL A 226 -11.42 -6.02 -10.79
CA VAL A 226 -10.46 -5.04 -11.32
C VAL A 226 -11.11 -4.39 -12.53
N ILE A 227 -11.37 -3.09 -12.44
CA ILE A 227 -12.03 -2.34 -13.51
C ILE A 227 -11.04 -1.57 -14.40
N ARG A 228 -9.89 -1.21 -13.86
CA ARG A 228 -8.79 -0.56 -14.60
C ARG A 228 -7.45 -0.82 -13.90
N GLN A 229 -6.36 -0.84 -14.66
CA GLN A 229 -5.00 -0.83 -14.14
C GLN A 229 -4.07 -0.12 -15.13
N GLY A 230 -3.03 0.51 -14.64
CA GLY A 230 -2.07 1.26 -15.44
C GLY A 230 -1.18 2.16 -14.61
N THR A 231 -0.50 3.10 -15.24
CA THR A 231 0.23 4.17 -14.56
C THR A 231 -0.74 5.18 -13.94
N PRO A 232 -0.34 5.98 -12.95
CA PRO A 232 -1.18 7.07 -12.43
C PRO A 232 -1.72 7.96 -13.55
N ARG A 233 -0.91 8.33 -14.53
CA ARG A 233 -1.35 9.16 -15.66
C ARG A 233 -2.48 8.52 -16.45
N GLU A 234 -2.34 7.26 -16.84
CA GLU A 234 -3.39 6.51 -17.57
C GLU A 234 -4.71 6.37 -16.78
N ILE A 235 -4.61 6.33 -15.45
CA ILE A 235 -5.81 6.25 -14.59
C ILE A 235 -6.50 7.60 -14.46
N PHE A 236 -5.74 8.69 -14.27
CA PHE A 236 -6.30 10.02 -14.00
C PHE A 236 -6.55 10.87 -15.24
N GLU A 237 -6.21 10.39 -16.44
CA GLU A 237 -6.47 11.09 -17.71
C GLU A 237 -7.95 11.11 -18.11
N ASP A 238 -8.73 10.11 -17.71
CA ASP A 238 -10.13 9.92 -18.08
C ASP A 238 -11.06 10.38 -16.94
N GLU A 239 -11.32 11.68 -16.88
CA GLU A 239 -12.14 12.29 -15.83
C GLU A 239 -13.59 11.77 -15.82
N ALA A 240 -14.19 11.56 -16.97
CA ALA A 240 -15.56 11.07 -17.06
C ALA A 240 -15.69 9.67 -16.42
N TRP A 241 -14.69 8.84 -16.63
CA TRP A 241 -14.61 7.53 -16.01
C TRP A 241 -14.36 7.62 -14.49
N LEU A 242 -13.52 8.57 -14.03
CA LEU A 242 -13.29 8.79 -12.60
C LEU A 242 -14.56 9.24 -11.88
N ASP A 243 -15.34 10.14 -12.50
CA ASP A 243 -16.63 10.60 -11.98
C ASP A 243 -17.68 9.46 -11.96
N GLU A 244 -17.75 8.62 -13.02
CA GLU A 244 -18.64 7.45 -13.07
C GLU A 244 -18.40 6.49 -11.90
N PHE A 245 -17.13 6.23 -11.59
CA PHE A 245 -16.74 5.35 -10.50
C PHE A 245 -16.53 6.08 -9.16
N GLN A 246 -16.84 7.38 -9.10
CA GLN A 246 -16.73 8.22 -7.91
C GLN A 246 -15.34 8.12 -7.25
N LEU A 247 -14.31 7.99 -8.04
CA LEU A 247 -12.93 8.03 -7.57
C LEU A 247 -12.52 9.48 -7.30
N GLY A 248 -11.81 9.71 -6.20
CA GLY A 248 -11.29 11.04 -5.88
C GLY A 248 -10.36 11.54 -6.98
N LEU A 249 -10.43 12.84 -7.30
CA LEU A 249 -9.45 13.49 -8.15
C LEU A 249 -8.29 14.02 -7.31
N PRO A 250 -7.04 13.98 -7.81
CA PRO A 250 -5.96 14.76 -7.25
C PRO A 250 -6.32 16.25 -7.19
N GLN A 251 -5.79 16.96 -6.18
CA GLN A 251 -6.13 18.39 -5.97
C GLN A 251 -5.73 19.25 -7.16
N THR A 252 -4.61 18.92 -7.82
CA THR A 252 -4.14 19.61 -9.02
C THR A 252 -5.15 19.52 -10.17
N LEU A 253 -5.70 18.34 -10.43
CA LEU A 253 -6.76 18.13 -11.40
C LEU A 253 -8.05 18.86 -10.99
N SER A 254 -8.45 18.74 -9.73
CA SER A 254 -9.64 19.43 -9.21
C SER A 254 -9.50 20.95 -9.31
N PHE A 255 -8.28 21.47 -9.20
CA PHE A 255 -8.01 22.91 -9.29
C PHE A 255 -8.10 23.40 -10.75
N ILE A 256 -7.47 22.71 -11.70
CA ILE A 256 -7.57 23.04 -13.13
C ILE A 256 -9.02 23.00 -13.60
N LYS A 257 -9.77 21.97 -13.26
CA LYS A 257 -11.19 21.83 -13.61
C LYS A 257 -12.04 23.02 -13.15
N LYS A 258 -11.79 23.54 -11.94
CA LYS A 258 -12.47 24.74 -11.46
C LYS A 258 -12.09 26.00 -12.25
N ILE A 259 -10.85 26.10 -12.72
CA ILE A 259 -10.41 27.20 -13.57
C ILE A 259 -11.13 27.12 -14.93
N GLU A 260 -11.13 25.95 -15.55
CA GLU A 260 -11.81 25.69 -16.83
C GLU A 260 -13.30 26.03 -16.77
N GLU A 261 -13.99 25.53 -15.73
CA GLU A 261 -15.40 25.86 -15.49
C GLU A 261 -15.64 27.38 -15.34
N HIS A 262 -14.73 28.08 -14.64
CA HIS A 262 -14.87 29.52 -14.37
C HIS A 262 -14.59 30.39 -15.60
N LEU A 263 -13.62 29.99 -16.42
CA LEU A 263 -13.20 30.71 -17.62
C LEU A 263 -13.98 30.26 -18.87
N GLY A 264 -14.70 29.14 -18.82
CA GLY A 264 -15.43 28.57 -19.95
C GLY A 264 -14.49 28.05 -21.07
N VAL A 265 -13.31 27.58 -20.70
CA VAL A 265 -12.28 27.05 -21.59
C VAL A 265 -11.92 25.63 -21.19
N ASP A 266 -11.43 24.85 -22.13
CA ASP A 266 -10.87 23.51 -21.91
C ASP A 266 -9.41 23.54 -22.35
N TYR A 267 -8.52 23.26 -21.40
CA TYR A 267 -7.07 23.34 -21.65
C TYR A 267 -6.45 22.02 -22.12
N GLU A 268 -7.23 20.94 -22.18
CA GLU A 268 -6.79 19.60 -22.56
C GLU A 268 -5.51 19.13 -21.81
N VAL A 269 -5.25 19.68 -20.63
CA VAL A 269 -4.05 19.42 -19.84
C VAL A 269 -4.43 18.92 -18.46
N HIS A 270 -3.88 17.77 -18.06
CA HIS A 270 -4.19 17.11 -16.80
C HIS A 270 -2.94 17.09 -15.87
N PRO A 271 -2.64 18.21 -15.16
CA PRO A 271 -1.48 18.26 -14.27
C PRO A 271 -1.69 17.35 -13.07
N LEU A 272 -0.79 16.40 -12.89
CA LEU A 272 -0.82 15.46 -11.76
C LEU A 272 0.04 15.94 -10.59
N SER A 273 1.05 16.80 -10.82
CA SER A 273 1.89 17.38 -9.78
C SER A 273 1.71 18.89 -9.66
N VAL A 274 2.18 19.47 -8.56
CA VAL A 274 2.17 20.92 -8.36
C VAL A 274 3.09 21.61 -9.38
N GLU A 275 4.21 20.98 -9.72
CA GLU A 275 5.17 21.45 -10.73
C GLU A 275 4.49 21.54 -12.10
N GLU A 276 3.83 20.46 -12.53
CA GLU A 276 3.06 20.45 -13.79
C GLU A 276 1.96 21.52 -13.78
N LEU A 277 1.26 21.69 -12.64
CA LEU A 277 0.24 22.73 -12.51
C LEU A 277 0.80 24.13 -12.68
N VAL A 278 1.96 24.41 -12.09
CA VAL A 278 2.63 25.70 -12.23
C VAL A 278 3.02 25.97 -13.68
N ASP A 279 3.55 24.97 -14.39
CA ASP A 279 3.91 25.09 -15.81
C ASP A 279 2.68 25.45 -16.65
N VAL A 280 1.58 24.73 -16.46
CA VAL A 280 0.29 25.01 -17.12
C VAL A 280 -0.18 26.45 -16.85
N LEU A 281 -0.16 26.89 -15.60
CA LEU A 281 -0.60 28.25 -15.24
C LEU A 281 0.29 29.35 -15.85
N ILE A 282 1.58 29.09 -16.01
CA ILE A 282 2.51 30.01 -16.69
C ILE A 282 2.15 30.09 -18.18
N GLU A 283 1.96 28.96 -18.85
CA GLU A 283 1.56 28.91 -20.26
C GLU A 283 0.25 29.63 -20.52
N MET A 284 -0.75 29.43 -19.65
CA MET A 284 -2.04 30.15 -19.73
C MET A 284 -1.85 31.66 -19.67
N LYS A 285 -1.06 32.14 -18.71
CA LYS A 285 -0.79 33.58 -18.55
C LYS A 285 -0.04 34.18 -19.74
N GLU A 286 0.88 33.42 -20.35
CA GLU A 286 1.61 33.85 -21.54
C GLU A 286 0.72 33.94 -22.79
N ALA A 287 -0.26 33.02 -22.90
CA ALA A 287 -1.24 33.03 -23.98
C ALA A 287 -2.16 34.26 -23.89
N GLU A 288 -2.70 34.56 -22.71
CA GLU A 288 -3.52 35.75 -22.49
C GLU A 288 -2.78 37.05 -22.83
N ASN A 289 -1.47 37.15 -22.53
CA ASN A 289 -0.66 38.35 -22.83
C ASN A 289 -0.33 38.49 -24.32
N LYS A 290 -0.46 37.45 -25.13
CA LYS A 290 -0.24 37.51 -26.60
C LYS A 290 -1.51 37.89 -27.36
N ASP A 291 -2.68 37.70 -26.78
CA ASP A 291 -4.00 38.04 -27.37
C ASP A 291 -4.52 39.42 -26.93
N ALA A 292 -3.82 40.13 -26.00
CA ALA A 292 -4.11 41.46 -25.52
C ALA A 292 -3.24 42.50 -26.22
#